data_f90ddcd62b693895b7fc46e74584f81b
#
_entry.id   f90ddcd62b693895b7fc46e74584f81b
#
_cell.length_a   1.000
_cell.length_b   1.000
_cell.length_c   1.000
_cell.angle_alpha   90.00
_cell.angle_beta   90.00
_cell.angle_gamma   90.00
#
_symmetry.space_group_name_H-M   'P 1'
#
loop_
_entity.id
_entity.type
_entity.pdbx_description
1 polymer ?
#
loop_
_entity_poly.entity_id
_entity_poly.type
_entity_poly.pdbx_seq_one_letter_code
_entity_poly.pdbx_strand_id
1 'polypeptide(L)'
;DVDLNKIPQHLLREEDPVFEFNKAIIDATHHLCVAYKPNTAFYEAYGLKGWHSLEKTIKYLNNNYPDLFTIADAKRGDIGNTSSMYAKAFFEDLGFDSVTVAPYMGKDSVEPFLAFKNKHTILLALTSNEGAFDFQTKRVDGVELYKTVLETSKSWNNSENLMYVVGATKAEYLAEIRQIIPDSFLLVPGVGVQGGSLEEVCKYGITKNIGLLINSSRGIIYASNKENFASEASLK
;
A
#
# COMPACT_ATOMS: atom_id res chain seq x y z
N ASP A 1 9.42 2.95 -2.56
CA ASP A 1 10.00 4.26 -2.18
C ASP A 1 11.34 4.48 -2.90
N VAL A 2 11.37 4.43 -4.25
CA VAL A 2 12.62 4.53 -5.03
C VAL A 2 13.08 5.97 -5.10
N ASP A 3 14.29 6.25 -4.60
CA ASP A 3 14.93 7.56 -4.60
C ASP A 3 16.26 7.47 -5.39
N LEU A 4 16.37 8.22 -6.48
CA LEU A 4 17.55 8.23 -7.35
C LEU A 4 18.86 8.56 -6.60
N ASN A 5 18.78 9.28 -5.47
CA ASN A 5 19.94 9.59 -4.64
C ASN A 5 20.42 8.40 -3.78
N LYS A 6 19.65 7.31 -3.72
CA LYS A 6 19.91 6.15 -2.87
C LYS A 6 20.17 4.86 -3.63
N ILE A 7 19.84 4.82 -4.91
CA ILE A 7 20.13 3.65 -5.74
C ILE A 7 21.63 3.53 -6.05
N PRO A 8 22.12 2.31 -6.37
CA PRO A 8 23.52 2.10 -6.71
C PRO A 8 24.00 2.95 -7.91
N GLN A 9 25.19 3.51 -7.81
CA GLN A 9 25.75 4.45 -8.80
C GLN A 9 25.85 3.86 -10.21
N HIS A 10 26.09 2.55 -10.34
CA HIS A 10 26.20 1.91 -11.66
C HIS A 10 24.86 1.94 -12.41
N LEU A 11 23.73 1.88 -11.71
CA LEU A 11 22.40 1.94 -12.33
C LEU A 11 22.03 3.33 -12.87
N LEU A 12 22.66 4.40 -12.36
CA LEU A 12 22.38 5.77 -12.85
C LEU A 12 22.80 5.99 -14.32
N ARG A 13 23.54 5.05 -14.90
CA ARG A 13 23.95 5.07 -16.32
C ARG A 13 22.96 4.36 -17.24
N GLU A 14 22.03 3.62 -16.67
CA GLU A 14 20.98 2.94 -17.41
C GLU A 14 19.98 3.94 -18.00
N GLU A 15 19.28 3.56 -19.05
CA GLU A 15 18.24 4.38 -19.68
C GLU A 15 17.09 4.67 -18.70
N ASP A 16 16.74 3.69 -17.88
CA ASP A 16 15.68 3.78 -16.86
C ASP A 16 16.19 3.22 -15.52
N PRO A 17 16.97 4.01 -14.76
CA PRO A 17 17.57 3.56 -13.51
C PRO A 17 16.58 3.08 -12.48
N VAL A 18 15.37 3.68 -12.43
CA VAL A 18 14.31 3.32 -11.48
C VAL A 18 13.74 1.95 -11.81
N PHE A 19 13.48 1.68 -13.08
CA PHE A 19 12.99 0.37 -13.51
C PHE A 19 14.03 -0.72 -13.29
N GLU A 20 15.29 -0.50 -13.66
CA GLU A 20 16.35 -1.50 -13.49
C GLU A 20 16.58 -1.82 -12.00
N PHE A 21 16.53 -0.81 -11.13
CA PHE A 21 16.57 -1.02 -9.69
C PHE A 21 15.39 -1.87 -9.21
N ASN A 22 14.16 -1.52 -9.59
CA ASN A 22 12.96 -2.26 -9.21
C ASN A 22 13.01 -3.71 -9.71
N LYS A 23 13.39 -3.90 -10.97
CA LYS A 23 13.52 -5.22 -11.59
C LYS A 23 14.48 -6.11 -10.81
N ALA A 24 15.67 -5.62 -10.50
CA ALA A 24 16.67 -6.37 -9.74
C ALA A 24 16.18 -6.75 -8.33
N ILE A 25 15.50 -5.83 -7.63
CA ILE A 25 14.89 -6.12 -6.32
C ILE A 25 13.80 -7.19 -6.46
N ILE A 26 12.90 -7.04 -7.42
CA ILE A 26 11.80 -8.01 -7.67
C ILE A 26 12.38 -9.40 -7.94
N ASP A 27 13.33 -9.52 -8.85
CA ASP A 27 13.96 -10.80 -9.21
C ASP A 27 14.63 -11.48 -8.01
N ALA A 28 15.19 -10.69 -7.08
CA ALA A 28 15.84 -11.22 -5.89
C ALA A 28 14.87 -11.57 -4.75
N THR A 29 13.65 -11.00 -4.72
CA THR A 29 12.77 -11.08 -3.55
C THR A 29 11.37 -11.64 -3.83
N HIS A 30 11.00 -11.90 -5.10
CA HIS A 30 9.65 -12.34 -5.46
C HIS A 30 9.16 -13.59 -4.72
N HIS A 31 10.07 -14.51 -4.39
CA HIS A 31 9.76 -15.75 -3.67
C HIS A 31 9.66 -15.59 -2.14
N LEU A 32 9.91 -14.38 -1.62
CA LEU A 32 9.92 -14.04 -0.19
C LEU A 32 8.72 -13.17 0.22
N CYS A 33 7.90 -12.73 -0.73
CA CYS A 33 6.78 -11.83 -0.45
C CYS A 33 5.51 -12.25 -1.23
N VAL A 34 4.38 -11.73 -0.79
CA VAL A 34 3.07 -11.94 -1.43
C VAL A 34 2.58 -10.73 -2.20
N ALA A 35 3.23 -9.58 -2.03
CA ALA A 35 2.82 -8.35 -2.67
C ALA A 35 3.96 -7.35 -2.86
N TYR A 36 3.84 -6.50 -3.90
CA TYR A 36 4.67 -5.32 -4.09
C TYR A 36 3.83 -4.04 -4.03
N LYS A 37 4.33 -3.06 -3.30
CA LYS A 37 3.63 -1.79 -3.06
C LYS A 37 4.48 -0.58 -3.45
N PRO A 38 4.53 -0.19 -4.73
CA PRO A 38 5.11 1.09 -5.13
C PRO A 38 4.34 2.25 -4.52
N ASN A 39 5.06 3.22 -3.95
CA ASN A 39 4.48 4.48 -3.55
C ASN A 39 4.56 5.46 -4.72
N THR A 40 3.42 5.84 -5.26
CA THR A 40 3.34 6.61 -6.51
C THR A 40 4.01 7.98 -6.42
N ALA A 41 4.07 8.58 -5.23
CA ALA A 41 4.70 9.89 -5.04
C ALA A 41 6.18 9.92 -5.48
N PHE A 42 6.91 8.80 -5.33
CA PHE A 42 8.31 8.70 -5.77
C PHE A 42 8.45 8.61 -7.29
N TYR A 43 7.42 8.20 -7.99
CA TYR A 43 7.37 8.17 -9.45
C TYR A 43 6.81 9.49 -10.01
N GLU A 44 5.74 10.01 -9.43
CA GLU A 44 5.14 11.30 -9.78
C GLU A 44 6.15 12.44 -9.69
N ALA A 45 7.03 12.43 -8.68
CA ALA A 45 8.08 13.41 -8.51
C ALA A 45 9.08 13.47 -9.67
N TYR A 46 9.19 12.41 -10.47
CA TYR A 46 10.05 12.35 -11.66
C TYR A 46 9.30 12.63 -12.98
N GLY A 47 8.05 13.09 -12.90
CA GLY A 47 7.23 13.44 -14.05
C GLY A 47 6.97 12.25 -14.98
N LEU A 48 6.94 12.49 -16.29
CA LEU A 48 6.65 11.44 -17.28
C LEU A 48 7.62 10.25 -17.22
N LYS A 49 8.88 10.50 -16.91
CA LYS A 49 9.88 9.41 -16.77
C LYS A 49 9.53 8.49 -15.60
N GLY A 50 9.12 9.07 -14.46
CA GLY A 50 8.70 8.28 -13.31
C GLY A 50 7.44 7.45 -13.59
N TRP A 51 6.44 8.04 -14.24
CA TRP A 51 5.24 7.30 -14.65
C TRP A 51 5.58 6.14 -15.60
N HIS A 52 6.49 6.36 -16.55
CA HIS A 52 6.95 5.30 -17.45
C HIS A 52 7.69 4.18 -16.71
N SER A 53 8.57 4.52 -15.75
CA SER A 53 9.23 3.52 -14.90
C SER A 53 8.23 2.72 -14.06
N LEU A 54 7.18 3.37 -13.54
CA LEU A 54 6.12 2.69 -12.80
C LEU A 54 5.35 1.71 -13.70
N GLU A 55 4.93 2.16 -14.89
CA GLU A 55 4.26 1.33 -15.88
C GLU A 55 5.09 0.09 -16.25
N LYS A 56 6.36 0.28 -16.57
CA LYS A 56 7.30 -0.82 -16.85
C LYS A 56 7.40 -1.80 -15.67
N THR A 57 7.49 -1.28 -14.45
CA THR A 57 7.61 -2.09 -13.24
C THR A 57 6.37 -2.97 -13.04
N ILE A 58 5.16 -2.40 -13.19
CA ILE A 58 3.93 -3.17 -13.00
C ILE A 58 3.71 -4.16 -14.15
N LYS A 59 3.99 -3.79 -15.38
CA LYS A 59 3.98 -4.74 -16.52
C LYS A 59 4.97 -5.88 -16.32
N TYR A 60 6.14 -5.58 -15.78
CA TYR A 60 7.13 -6.61 -15.45
C TYR A 60 6.62 -7.59 -14.39
N LEU A 61 6.01 -7.10 -13.30
CA LEU A 61 5.39 -7.93 -12.27
C LEU A 61 4.27 -8.80 -12.84
N ASN A 62 3.32 -8.20 -13.54
CA ASN A 62 2.15 -8.90 -14.08
C ASN A 62 2.52 -9.98 -15.09
N ASN A 63 3.59 -9.78 -15.88
CA ASN A 63 4.03 -10.72 -16.91
C ASN A 63 4.89 -11.87 -16.36
N ASN A 64 5.72 -11.61 -15.35
CA ASN A 64 6.69 -12.58 -14.87
C ASN A 64 6.28 -13.24 -13.53
N TYR A 65 5.47 -12.53 -12.73
CA TYR A 65 5.07 -12.95 -11.38
C TYR A 65 3.58 -12.66 -11.12
N PRO A 66 2.66 -13.22 -11.94
CA PRO A 66 1.22 -12.89 -11.92
C PRO A 66 0.51 -13.26 -10.62
N ASP A 67 1.10 -14.12 -9.81
CA ASP A 67 0.54 -14.52 -8.50
C ASP A 67 0.85 -13.51 -7.39
N LEU A 68 1.70 -12.50 -7.64
CA LEU A 68 2.05 -11.49 -6.66
C LEU A 68 1.10 -10.30 -6.73
N PHE A 69 0.52 -9.96 -5.59
CA PHE A 69 -0.46 -8.88 -5.48
C PHE A 69 0.22 -7.51 -5.62
N THR A 70 -0.36 -6.63 -6.43
CA THR A 70 0.19 -5.29 -6.68
C THR A 70 -0.64 -4.19 -6.03
N ILE A 71 0.01 -3.28 -5.30
CA ILE A 71 -0.64 -2.22 -4.53
C ILE A 71 -0.13 -0.86 -5.00
N ALA A 72 -0.98 -0.04 -5.61
CA ALA A 72 -0.67 1.36 -5.85
C ALA A 72 -0.86 2.16 -4.55
N ASP A 73 0.24 2.51 -3.88
CA ASP A 73 0.17 3.37 -2.71
C ASP A 73 0.06 4.84 -3.15
N ALA A 74 -1.14 5.22 -3.60
CA ALA A 74 -1.44 6.48 -4.28
C ALA A 74 -2.27 7.45 -3.43
N LYS A 75 -2.99 6.93 -2.43
CA LYS A 75 -3.86 7.70 -1.51
C LYS A 75 -4.76 8.70 -2.24
N ARG A 76 -5.43 8.21 -3.30
CA ARG A 76 -6.35 9.04 -4.09
C ARG A 76 -7.61 9.35 -3.31
N GLY A 77 -8.27 10.45 -3.69
CA GLY A 77 -9.55 10.86 -3.17
C GLY A 77 -10.08 12.00 -4.01
N ASP A 78 -11.24 11.77 -4.65
CA ASP A 78 -12.00 12.75 -5.41
C ASP A 78 -13.42 12.20 -5.58
N ILE A 79 -14.34 12.93 -6.14
CA ILE A 79 -15.73 12.55 -6.26
C ILE A 79 -16.12 12.18 -7.69
N GLY A 80 -17.16 11.32 -7.79
CA GLY A 80 -17.86 11.03 -9.04
C GLY A 80 -16.94 10.62 -10.20
N ASN A 81 -17.05 11.32 -11.31
CA ASN A 81 -16.30 11.01 -12.54
C ASN A 81 -14.79 11.13 -12.36
N THR A 82 -14.28 12.07 -11.56
CA THR A 82 -12.85 12.22 -11.30
C THR A 82 -12.31 11.00 -10.55
N SER A 83 -13.03 10.53 -9.55
CA SER A 83 -12.67 9.30 -8.84
C SER A 83 -12.67 8.08 -9.76
N SER A 84 -13.66 7.97 -10.67
CA SER A 84 -13.70 6.93 -11.69
C SER A 84 -12.50 6.97 -12.63
N MET A 85 -12.02 8.15 -13.00
CA MET A 85 -10.83 8.30 -13.86
C MET A 85 -9.55 7.89 -13.13
N TYR A 86 -9.43 8.16 -11.83
CA TYR A 86 -8.33 7.62 -11.03
C TYR A 86 -8.38 6.09 -10.94
N ALA A 87 -9.56 5.52 -10.67
CA ALA A 87 -9.72 4.06 -10.62
C ALA A 87 -9.33 3.41 -11.95
N LYS A 88 -9.80 3.98 -13.10
CA LYS A 88 -9.43 3.52 -14.43
C LYS A 88 -7.92 3.56 -14.67
N ALA A 89 -7.25 4.67 -14.31
CA ALA A 89 -5.81 4.82 -14.49
C ALA A 89 -5.01 3.73 -13.77
N PHE A 90 -5.37 3.41 -12.52
CA PHE A 90 -4.65 2.39 -11.75
C PHE A 90 -5.04 0.96 -12.12
N PHE A 91 -6.32 0.68 -12.33
CA PHE A 91 -6.81 -0.68 -12.52
C PHE A 91 -6.76 -1.16 -13.97
N GLU A 92 -7.09 -0.30 -14.94
CA GLU A 92 -7.14 -0.67 -16.36
C GLU A 92 -5.83 -0.33 -17.07
N ASP A 93 -5.34 0.91 -16.93
CA ASP A 93 -4.19 1.38 -17.69
C ASP A 93 -2.86 0.85 -17.12
N LEU A 94 -2.61 1.04 -15.84
CA LEU A 94 -1.41 0.55 -15.16
C LEU A 94 -1.51 -0.93 -14.75
N GLY A 95 -2.71 -1.48 -14.59
CA GLY A 95 -2.92 -2.89 -14.31
C GLY A 95 -2.65 -3.32 -12.86
N PHE A 96 -2.76 -2.43 -11.88
CA PHE A 96 -2.67 -2.79 -10.46
C PHE A 96 -3.85 -3.65 -9.99
N ASP A 97 -3.64 -4.46 -8.94
CA ASP A 97 -4.69 -5.21 -8.26
C ASP A 97 -5.41 -4.40 -7.21
N SER A 98 -4.71 -3.42 -6.63
CA SER A 98 -5.29 -2.56 -5.60
C SER A 98 -4.72 -1.15 -5.59
N VAL A 99 -5.46 -0.23 -4.96
CA VAL A 99 -5.06 1.16 -4.79
C VAL A 99 -5.47 1.67 -3.40
N THR A 100 -4.61 2.46 -2.77
CA THR A 100 -4.94 3.13 -1.52
C THR A 100 -5.77 4.39 -1.77
N VAL A 101 -6.85 4.56 -1.00
CA VAL A 101 -7.82 5.66 -1.14
C VAL A 101 -8.08 6.32 0.21
N ALA A 102 -8.23 7.64 0.21
CA ALA A 102 -8.56 8.42 1.38
C ALA A 102 -10.10 8.52 1.57
N PRO A 103 -10.64 8.27 2.77
CA PRO A 103 -12.08 8.24 3.01
C PRO A 103 -12.72 9.61 3.28
N TYR A 104 -11.94 10.67 3.45
CA TYR A 104 -12.41 11.93 4.03
C TYR A 104 -13.58 12.58 3.25
N MET A 105 -13.65 12.39 1.94
CA MET A 105 -14.71 12.92 1.10
C MET A 105 -15.96 12.01 1.03
N GLY A 106 -15.96 10.87 1.75
CA GLY A 106 -17.13 10.02 1.90
C GLY A 106 -17.30 8.95 0.83
N LYS A 107 -18.49 8.36 0.79
CA LYS A 107 -18.87 7.18 0.01
C LYS A 107 -18.63 7.35 -1.49
N ASP A 108 -19.07 8.45 -2.05
CA ASP A 108 -19.01 8.75 -3.48
C ASP A 108 -17.56 8.98 -3.99
N SER A 109 -16.60 9.15 -3.09
CA SER A 109 -15.18 9.20 -3.43
C SER A 109 -14.53 7.80 -3.51
N VAL A 110 -15.13 6.79 -2.89
CA VAL A 110 -14.56 5.44 -2.77
C VAL A 110 -15.28 4.42 -3.65
N GLU A 111 -16.62 4.50 -3.76
CA GLU A 111 -17.41 3.55 -4.55
C GLU A 111 -16.96 3.41 -6.02
N PRO A 112 -16.49 4.46 -6.73
CA PRO A 112 -15.96 4.29 -8.08
C PRO A 112 -14.81 3.30 -8.19
N PHE A 113 -13.98 3.17 -7.15
CA PHE A 113 -12.93 2.14 -7.09
C PHE A 113 -13.50 0.75 -6.81
N LEU A 114 -14.53 0.65 -5.97
CA LEU A 114 -15.19 -0.61 -5.63
C LEU A 114 -16.00 -1.21 -6.80
N ALA A 115 -16.29 -0.43 -7.82
CA ALA A 115 -17.03 -0.87 -9.01
C ALA A 115 -16.21 -1.83 -9.90
N PHE A 116 -14.88 -1.89 -9.74
CA PHE A 116 -14.01 -2.72 -10.55
C PHE A 116 -13.97 -4.16 -10.00
N LYS A 117 -14.41 -5.12 -10.82
CA LYS A 117 -14.40 -6.55 -10.46
C LYS A 117 -12.97 -7.07 -10.31
N ASN A 118 -12.75 -7.93 -9.34
CA ASN A 118 -11.44 -8.55 -9.05
C ASN A 118 -10.33 -7.54 -8.74
N LYS A 119 -10.71 -6.34 -8.27
CA LYS A 119 -9.80 -5.32 -7.79
C LYS A 119 -10.15 -4.95 -6.36
N HIS A 120 -9.17 -4.47 -5.61
CA HIS A 120 -9.35 -4.13 -4.20
C HIS A 120 -9.07 -2.66 -3.96
N THR A 121 -9.84 -2.07 -3.06
CA THR A 121 -9.64 -0.70 -2.58
C THR A 121 -9.12 -0.75 -1.15
N ILE A 122 -7.97 -0.14 -0.91
CA ILE A 122 -7.36 -0.11 0.42
C ILE A 122 -7.65 1.24 1.05
N LEU A 123 -8.60 1.28 1.97
CA LEU A 123 -9.08 2.52 2.58
C LEU A 123 -8.21 2.90 3.79
N LEU A 124 -7.82 4.17 3.88
CA LEU A 124 -7.10 4.68 5.05
C LEU A 124 -8.04 4.70 6.26
N ALA A 125 -7.67 4.01 7.34
CA ALA A 125 -8.41 4.01 8.59
C ALA A 125 -7.61 4.67 9.72
N LEU A 126 -6.61 3.98 10.28
CA LEU A 126 -5.75 4.50 11.33
C LEU A 126 -4.29 4.42 10.90
N THR A 127 -3.68 5.55 10.59
CA THR A 127 -2.31 5.62 10.07
C THR A 127 -1.24 5.70 11.16
N SER A 128 0.01 5.35 10.84
CA SER A 128 1.10 5.26 11.82
C SER A 128 1.73 6.59 12.23
N ASN A 129 1.50 7.66 11.45
CA ASN A 129 2.10 8.98 11.67
C ASN A 129 1.47 9.70 12.87
N GLU A 130 2.20 10.64 13.46
CA GLU A 130 1.77 11.43 14.61
C GLU A 130 0.50 12.25 14.31
N GLY A 131 0.40 12.83 13.10
CA GLY A 131 -0.77 13.59 12.65
C GLY A 131 -2.10 12.80 12.62
N ALA A 132 -2.07 11.48 12.81
CA ALA A 132 -3.30 10.70 13.01
C ALA A 132 -4.13 11.19 14.20
N PHE A 133 -3.47 11.74 15.22
CA PHE A 133 -4.15 12.32 16.40
C PHE A 133 -4.88 13.63 16.11
N ASP A 134 -4.62 14.30 15.01
CA ASP A 134 -5.32 15.54 14.65
C ASP A 134 -6.80 15.27 14.29
N PHE A 135 -7.08 14.15 13.65
CA PHE A 135 -8.42 13.78 13.15
C PHE A 135 -8.84 12.36 13.50
N GLN A 136 -8.02 11.35 13.21
CA GLN A 136 -8.46 9.95 13.16
C GLN A 136 -8.89 9.42 14.53
N THR A 137 -8.29 9.89 15.62
CA THR A 137 -8.62 9.52 17.00
C THR A 137 -9.55 10.51 17.69
N LYS A 138 -9.95 11.62 17.02
CA LYS A 138 -10.95 12.54 17.57
C LYS A 138 -12.30 11.87 17.64
N ARG A 139 -13.06 12.20 18.67
CA ARG A 139 -14.40 11.64 18.89
C ARG A 139 -15.48 12.57 18.32
N VAL A 140 -16.37 11.95 17.55
CA VAL A 140 -17.62 12.55 17.11
C VAL A 140 -18.74 11.69 17.69
N ASP A 141 -19.62 12.28 18.46
CA ASP A 141 -20.69 11.59 19.19
C ASP A 141 -20.16 10.43 20.08
N GLY A 142 -18.98 10.62 20.67
CA GLY A 142 -18.34 9.65 21.56
C GLY A 142 -17.55 8.53 20.88
N VAL A 143 -17.54 8.46 19.54
CA VAL A 143 -16.83 7.44 18.74
C VAL A 143 -15.65 8.04 18.01
N GLU A 144 -14.49 7.38 18.02
CA GLU A 144 -13.32 7.82 17.26
C GLU A 144 -13.59 7.80 15.76
N LEU A 145 -13.11 8.84 15.05
CA LEU A 145 -13.37 9.01 13.62
C LEU A 145 -12.94 7.79 12.78
N TYR A 146 -11.81 7.17 13.08
CA TYR A 146 -11.36 5.97 12.35
C TYR A 146 -12.35 4.80 12.48
N LYS A 147 -13.00 4.62 13.65
CA LYS A 147 -14.05 3.61 13.86
C LYS A 147 -15.29 3.94 13.05
N THR A 148 -15.67 5.21 13.00
CA THR A 148 -16.77 5.67 12.15
C THR A 148 -16.50 5.37 10.68
N VAL A 149 -15.26 5.57 10.20
CA VAL A 149 -14.85 5.21 8.83
C VAL A 149 -15.02 3.71 8.59
N LEU A 150 -14.54 2.86 9.52
CA LEU A 150 -14.67 1.41 9.41
C LEU A 150 -16.13 0.94 9.38
N GLU A 151 -16.93 1.41 10.33
CA GLU A 151 -18.36 1.04 10.44
C GLU A 151 -19.16 1.51 9.23
N THR A 152 -18.94 2.73 8.77
CA THR A 152 -19.67 3.29 7.65
C THR A 152 -19.31 2.59 6.34
N SER A 153 -18.02 2.35 6.09
CA SER A 153 -17.56 1.74 4.84
C SER A 153 -18.03 0.29 4.64
N LYS A 154 -18.27 -0.45 5.71
CA LYS A 154 -18.86 -1.80 5.64
C LYS A 154 -20.23 -1.84 4.95
N SER A 155 -20.97 -0.75 4.98
CA SER A 155 -22.31 -0.65 4.40
C SER A 155 -22.31 -0.22 2.91
N TRP A 156 -21.15 0.08 2.35
CA TRP A 156 -21.04 0.49 0.95
C TRP A 156 -21.18 -0.69 -0.02
N ASN A 157 -21.60 -0.41 -1.24
CA ASN A 157 -21.70 -1.42 -2.27
C ASN A 157 -20.32 -2.03 -2.56
N ASN A 158 -20.27 -3.36 -2.72
CA ASN A 158 -19.04 -4.13 -2.95
C ASN A 158 -17.99 -3.94 -1.84
N SER A 159 -18.40 -3.70 -0.61
CA SER A 159 -17.51 -3.54 0.55
C SER A 159 -16.68 -4.78 0.86
N GLU A 160 -17.04 -5.95 0.32
CA GLU A 160 -16.23 -7.16 0.37
C GLU A 160 -14.85 -7.00 -0.32
N ASN A 161 -14.71 -6.03 -1.23
CA ASN A 161 -13.45 -5.67 -1.90
C ASN A 161 -12.64 -4.62 -1.11
N LEU A 162 -13.11 -4.19 0.06
CA LEU A 162 -12.38 -3.29 0.92
C LEU A 162 -11.30 -4.00 1.74
N MET A 163 -10.13 -3.41 1.73
CA MET A 163 -9.05 -3.62 2.66
C MET A 163 -8.78 -2.30 3.40
N TYR A 164 -8.02 -2.32 4.50
CA TYR A 164 -7.80 -1.11 5.29
C TYR A 164 -6.35 -0.92 5.66
N VAL A 165 -5.88 0.35 5.70
CA VAL A 165 -4.57 0.70 6.24
C VAL A 165 -4.69 0.89 7.76
N VAL A 166 -3.90 0.11 8.51
CA VAL A 166 -3.74 0.28 9.96
C VAL A 166 -2.24 0.26 10.29
N GLY A 167 -1.74 1.34 10.87
CA GLY A 167 -0.32 1.46 11.18
C GLY A 167 0.16 0.52 12.28
N ALA A 168 1.33 -0.08 12.11
CA ALA A 168 1.94 -1.01 13.09
C ALA A 168 2.23 -0.37 14.46
N THR A 169 2.43 0.95 14.51
CA THR A 169 2.63 1.71 15.77
C THR A 169 1.35 1.85 16.60
N LYS A 170 0.24 1.30 16.11
CA LYS A 170 -1.09 1.30 16.71
C LYS A 170 -1.59 -0.14 16.95
N ALA A 171 -0.67 -1.06 17.26
CA ALA A 171 -1.01 -2.48 17.39
C ALA A 171 -2.10 -2.75 18.45
N GLU A 172 -2.14 -1.98 19.52
CA GLU A 172 -3.16 -2.07 20.57
C GLU A 172 -4.59 -1.79 20.07
N TYR A 173 -4.71 -0.98 19.00
CA TYR A 173 -6.00 -0.68 18.39
C TYR A 173 -6.52 -1.83 17.49
N LEU A 174 -5.63 -2.75 17.08
CA LEU A 174 -6.01 -3.85 16.18
C LEU A 174 -7.09 -4.76 16.78
N ALA A 175 -7.08 -4.98 18.09
CA ALA A 175 -8.08 -5.80 18.74
C ALA A 175 -9.50 -5.19 18.60
N GLU A 176 -9.63 -3.87 18.76
CA GLU A 176 -10.90 -3.17 18.57
C GLU A 176 -11.29 -3.10 17.08
N ILE A 177 -10.32 -2.86 16.21
CA ILE A 177 -10.52 -2.84 14.76
C ILE A 177 -11.05 -4.20 14.28
N ARG A 178 -10.51 -5.30 14.79
CA ARG A 178 -10.98 -6.66 14.47
C ARG A 178 -12.41 -6.96 14.92
N GLN A 179 -12.88 -6.31 15.98
CA GLN A 179 -14.30 -6.41 16.38
C GLN A 179 -15.22 -5.76 15.32
N ILE A 180 -14.73 -4.71 14.64
CA ILE A 180 -15.50 -3.99 13.62
C ILE A 180 -15.40 -4.70 12.26
N ILE A 181 -14.20 -5.10 11.86
CA ILE A 181 -13.87 -5.71 10.55
C ILE A 181 -13.09 -7.02 10.72
N PRO A 182 -13.76 -8.10 11.20
CA PRO A 182 -13.11 -9.34 11.61
C PRO A 182 -12.39 -10.07 10.47
N ASP A 183 -12.88 -9.96 9.23
CA ASP A 183 -12.42 -10.74 8.10
C ASP A 183 -11.64 -9.92 7.04
N SER A 184 -11.65 -8.59 7.14
CA SER A 184 -10.99 -7.73 6.14
C SER A 184 -9.45 -7.82 6.23
N PHE A 185 -8.77 -7.79 5.08
CA PHE A 185 -7.33 -7.65 5.06
C PHE A 185 -6.89 -6.26 5.51
N LEU A 186 -5.82 -6.21 6.31
CA LEU A 186 -5.21 -4.98 6.77
C LEU A 186 -3.83 -4.83 6.13
N LEU A 187 -3.60 -3.73 5.46
CA LEU A 187 -2.26 -3.28 5.07
C LEU A 187 -1.63 -2.58 6.28
N VAL A 188 -0.53 -3.14 6.78
CA VAL A 188 0.09 -2.69 8.04
C VAL A 188 1.50 -2.14 7.77
N PRO A 189 1.62 -0.83 7.48
CA PRO A 189 2.90 -0.16 7.35
C PRO A 189 3.51 0.18 8.71
N GLY A 190 4.86 0.35 8.75
CA GLY A 190 5.56 0.87 9.92
C GLY A 190 6.15 -0.18 10.85
N VAL A 191 6.15 -1.46 10.47
CA VAL A 191 6.88 -2.51 11.19
C VAL A 191 8.39 -2.27 11.06
N GLY A 192 9.12 -2.44 12.15
CA GLY A 192 10.57 -2.29 12.22
C GLY A 192 11.02 -0.82 12.29
N VAL A 193 11.44 -0.23 11.19
CA VAL A 193 12.09 1.10 11.14
C VAL A 193 11.25 2.23 11.78
N GLN A 194 9.92 2.12 11.77
CA GLN A 194 9.02 3.08 12.41
C GLN A 194 8.63 2.69 13.85
N GLY A 195 9.22 1.61 14.40
CA GLY A 195 9.02 1.18 15.78
C GLY A 195 7.83 0.24 16.01
N GLY A 196 7.09 -0.16 14.97
CA GLY A 196 6.02 -1.15 15.09
C GLY A 196 6.56 -2.56 15.34
N SER A 197 5.99 -3.29 16.30
CA SER A 197 6.32 -4.69 16.61
C SER A 197 5.50 -5.63 15.73
N LEU A 198 6.21 -6.52 15.00
CA LEU A 198 5.56 -7.59 14.23
C LEU A 198 4.76 -8.53 15.15
N GLU A 199 5.33 -8.88 16.29
CA GLU A 199 4.68 -9.80 17.25
C GLU A 199 3.37 -9.24 17.77
N GLU A 200 3.33 -7.96 18.15
CA GLU A 200 2.12 -7.31 18.61
C GLU A 200 1.08 -7.17 17.49
N VAL A 201 1.50 -6.79 16.29
CA VAL A 201 0.61 -6.73 15.12
C VAL A 201 -0.02 -8.10 14.86
N CYS A 202 0.75 -9.18 14.87
CA CYS A 202 0.25 -10.53 14.70
C CYS A 202 -0.68 -10.94 15.87
N LYS A 203 -0.27 -10.67 17.10
CA LYS A 203 -1.06 -11.02 18.30
C LYS A 203 -2.47 -10.46 18.28
N TYR A 204 -2.64 -9.21 17.84
CA TYR A 204 -3.93 -8.52 17.87
C TYR A 204 -4.66 -8.50 16.52
N GLY A 205 -3.91 -8.66 15.41
CA GLY A 205 -4.45 -8.44 14.07
C GLY A 205 -4.67 -9.68 13.22
N ILE A 206 -4.05 -10.83 13.55
CA ILE A 206 -4.16 -12.05 12.75
C ILE A 206 -5.55 -12.66 12.85
N THR A 207 -6.06 -13.19 11.76
CA THR A 207 -7.34 -13.90 11.68
C THR A 207 -7.12 -15.36 11.27
N LYS A 208 -8.17 -16.18 11.25
CA LYS A 208 -8.11 -17.56 10.72
C LYS A 208 -7.62 -17.63 9.27
N ASN A 209 -7.80 -16.54 8.50
CA ASN A 209 -7.37 -16.41 7.11
C ASN A 209 -6.15 -15.48 6.99
N ILE A 210 -5.32 -15.35 8.05
CA ILE A 210 -4.19 -14.43 8.17
C ILE A 210 -4.66 -12.97 8.27
N GLY A 211 -5.28 -12.39 7.23
CA GLY A 211 -5.89 -11.05 7.24
C GLY A 211 -4.91 -9.88 7.36
N LEU A 212 -3.59 -10.11 7.24
CA LEU A 212 -2.54 -9.10 7.39
C LEU A 212 -1.62 -9.08 6.16
N LEU A 213 -1.33 -7.88 5.66
CA LEU A 213 -0.25 -7.59 4.72
C LEU A 213 0.74 -6.65 5.42
N ILE A 214 1.83 -7.21 5.93
CA ILE A 214 2.88 -6.46 6.61
C ILE A 214 3.77 -5.79 5.58
N ASN A 215 3.90 -4.46 5.66
CA ASN A 215 4.71 -3.70 4.71
C ASN A 215 6.03 -3.25 5.32
N SER A 216 7.14 -3.67 4.71
CA SER A 216 8.47 -3.12 4.92
C SER A 216 9.03 -2.62 3.59
N SER A 217 9.80 -1.54 3.58
CA SER A 217 10.33 -0.91 2.36
C SER A 217 11.81 -0.59 2.48
N ARG A 218 12.16 0.60 2.99
CA ARG A 218 13.53 1.14 2.98
C ARG A 218 14.57 0.23 3.61
N GLY A 219 14.20 -0.52 4.66
CA GLY A 219 15.09 -1.49 5.32
C GLY A 219 15.47 -2.67 4.42
N ILE A 220 14.64 -2.98 3.42
CA ILE A 220 14.85 -4.03 2.44
C ILE A 220 15.55 -3.46 1.21
N ILE A 221 14.93 -2.53 0.51
CA ILE A 221 15.39 -2.08 -0.81
C ILE A 221 16.70 -1.29 -0.76
N TYR A 222 17.09 -0.75 0.39
CA TYR A 222 18.34 -0.02 0.61
C TYR A 222 19.28 -0.76 1.59
N ALA A 223 19.21 -2.09 1.65
CA ALA A 223 20.10 -2.90 2.46
C ALA A 223 21.59 -2.74 2.08
N SER A 224 21.86 -2.45 0.80
CA SER A 224 23.17 -2.09 0.27
C SER A 224 23.02 -1.07 -0.86
N ASN A 225 24.07 -0.25 -1.09
CA ASN A 225 24.18 0.66 -2.24
C ASN A 225 25.27 0.23 -3.23
N LYS A 226 25.76 -1.02 -3.09
CA LYS A 226 26.80 -1.62 -3.94
C LYS A 226 26.19 -2.47 -5.05
N GLU A 227 27.01 -3.13 -5.86
CA GLU A 227 26.56 -4.03 -6.93
C GLU A 227 25.70 -5.21 -6.43
N ASN A 228 25.93 -5.66 -5.18
CA ASN A 228 25.19 -6.74 -4.55
C ASN A 228 23.85 -6.31 -3.89
N PHE A 229 23.34 -5.10 -4.16
CA PHE A 229 22.18 -4.52 -3.47
C PHE A 229 20.95 -5.43 -3.47
N ALA A 230 20.69 -6.10 -4.59
CA ALA A 230 19.53 -6.98 -4.73
C ALA A 230 19.65 -8.25 -3.88
N SER A 231 20.83 -8.87 -3.85
CA SER A 231 21.08 -10.02 -2.97
C SER A 231 21.06 -9.65 -1.49
N GLU A 232 21.55 -8.47 -1.12
CA GLU A 232 21.42 -7.98 0.26
C GLU A 232 19.97 -7.70 0.66
N ALA A 233 19.13 -7.24 -0.29
CA ALA A 233 17.71 -7.05 -0.05
C ALA A 233 17.00 -8.38 0.26
N SER A 234 17.40 -9.48 -0.40
CA SER A 234 16.81 -10.81 -0.16
C SER A 234 17.17 -11.43 1.19
N LEU A 235 18.15 -10.86 1.88
CA LEU A 235 18.58 -11.33 3.22
C LEU A 235 17.87 -10.58 4.37
N LYS A 236 17.00 -9.62 4.07
CA LYS A 236 16.27 -8.79 5.04
C LYS A 236 14.83 -9.25 5.22
#